data_571b9f1002645ccd838c4b47a40cd500
#
_entry.id   571b9f1002645ccd838c4b47a40cd500
#
_cell.length_a   1.000
_cell.length_b   1.000
_cell.length_c   1.000
_cell.angle_alpha   90.00
_cell.angle_beta   90.00
_cell.angle_gamma   90.00
#
_symmetry.space_group_name_H-M   'P 1'
#
loop_
_entity.id
_entity.type
_entity.pdbx_description
1 polymer ?
#
loop_
_entity_poly.entity_id
_entity_poly.type
_entity_poly.pdbx_seq_one_letter_code
_entity_poly.pdbx_strand_id
1 'polypeptide(L)'
;TTKKLAEHFHVSERTIHSDLNTIETWLRDKHLPLMFERKKGTGILLNGLPHEREQLKRALNEETQTEMDKKQLRQLLIFHLLVAKDGFSLEELSEKLYVGKRTIRKELTELQSFFEYHHLQLVSKTKLGTFLKGDEQEKRQLLVKTLRNMQKEDPQSPSLKEFFAKDTLKVIQHTLQDVFYENHLEQPNGLASVEIHIYFMLERMKQYQKVKLSKDENEVVEHTQAQKLSSQILAKLATIYPIEFSPDEINYLALRIANLFTNSQAATRFQKESSALADHLIEQVEQFLGYSLKEDQLLKQNLRSHLSSTYFRLHYGLQISNPLTKNVFSTYTQLFLVLQLILEDYFEKENFYVPQEETAYLTIHFQAAIERHKHQKSRRYQTVLVSEYSKAMATFLEARLNRELPELTIMDLVEYKPELKRQDFPSVDFILATLPFKHISIPVIEISPMITETDLAYLTKYMLEHVPIKKKKTFDLASFTHPFLIFPQLERTDPADILNFMGNVLVEHHYVEPEFIDSVLERDSHSSTRVAPFVTIPHGNPLYVKHSMISIATMKEPVLWHGEQIRIVLLLAIKKNDLKHAEFKKIFSVIHYLEKQPEQMAQLMQSNHSLEI
;
A
#
# COMPACT_ATOMS: atom_id res chain seq x y z
N THR A 1 15.32 -32.19 -36.32
CA THR A 1 15.48 -33.57 -35.78
C THR A 1 15.37 -33.56 -34.28
N THR A 2 15.02 -34.69 -33.66
CA THR A 2 14.99 -34.82 -32.19
C THR A 2 16.30 -34.41 -31.56
N LYS A 3 17.45 -34.73 -32.16
CA LYS A 3 18.77 -34.35 -31.70
C LYS A 3 18.93 -32.80 -31.62
N LYS A 4 18.54 -32.07 -32.70
CA LYS A 4 18.59 -30.59 -32.69
C LYS A 4 17.67 -29.96 -31.65
N LEU A 5 16.48 -30.55 -31.41
CA LEU A 5 15.55 -30.11 -30.36
C LEU A 5 16.14 -30.38 -28.98
N ALA A 6 16.74 -31.54 -28.77
CA ALA A 6 17.41 -31.90 -27.53
C ALA A 6 18.57 -30.94 -27.19
N GLU A 7 19.38 -30.59 -28.18
CA GLU A 7 20.44 -29.57 -28.05
C GLU A 7 19.89 -28.19 -27.74
N HIS A 8 18.82 -27.78 -28.43
CA HIS A 8 18.21 -26.45 -28.26
C HIS A 8 17.55 -26.24 -26.88
N PHE A 9 16.86 -27.30 -26.38
CA PHE A 9 16.18 -27.24 -25.07
C PHE A 9 17.03 -27.77 -23.91
N HIS A 10 18.29 -28.13 -24.15
CA HIS A 10 19.22 -28.71 -23.15
C HIS A 10 18.66 -29.92 -22.40
N VAL A 11 17.98 -30.82 -23.13
CA VAL A 11 17.36 -32.03 -22.59
C VAL A 11 17.81 -33.30 -23.39
N SER A 12 17.47 -34.48 -22.89
CA SER A 12 17.79 -35.72 -23.62
C SER A 12 16.87 -35.95 -24.84
N GLU A 13 17.32 -36.66 -25.87
CA GLU A 13 16.45 -37.04 -26.98
C GLU A 13 15.24 -37.86 -26.52
N ARG A 14 15.39 -38.64 -25.45
CA ARG A 14 14.30 -39.41 -24.83
C ARG A 14 13.23 -38.47 -24.25
N THR A 15 13.62 -37.37 -23.64
CA THR A 15 12.71 -36.32 -23.15
C THR A 15 11.94 -35.70 -24.31
N ILE A 16 12.62 -35.33 -25.40
CA ILE A 16 11.97 -34.80 -26.61
C ILE A 16 10.95 -35.77 -27.18
N HIS A 17 11.25 -37.10 -27.21
CA HIS A 17 10.28 -38.08 -27.66
C HIS A 17 9.05 -38.17 -26.76
N SER A 18 9.23 -38.07 -25.43
CA SER A 18 8.13 -38.03 -24.47
C SER A 18 7.27 -36.78 -24.67
N ASP A 19 7.91 -35.64 -24.80
CA ASP A 19 7.24 -34.33 -24.98
C ASP A 19 6.42 -34.28 -26.28
N LEU A 20 6.98 -34.80 -27.38
CA LEU A 20 6.26 -34.90 -28.65
C LEU A 20 5.00 -35.78 -28.55
N ASN A 21 5.07 -36.88 -27.81
CA ASN A 21 3.91 -37.76 -27.60
C ASN A 21 2.84 -37.03 -26.71
N THR A 22 3.28 -36.27 -25.72
CA THR A 22 2.40 -35.44 -24.89
C THR A 22 1.70 -34.39 -25.73
N ILE A 23 2.43 -33.71 -26.63
CA ILE A 23 1.85 -32.70 -27.55
C ILE A 23 0.87 -33.37 -28.52
N GLU A 24 1.16 -34.57 -29.06
CA GLU A 24 0.22 -35.29 -29.92
C GLU A 24 -1.07 -35.66 -29.18
N THR A 25 -0.99 -36.03 -27.91
CA THR A 25 -2.16 -36.28 -27.06
C THR A 25 -2.95 -35.01 -26.85
N TRP A 26 -2.29 -33.92 -26.48
CA TRP A 26 -2.91 -32.59 -26.28
C TRP A 26 -3.62 -32.08 -27.56
N LEU A 27 -3.00 -32.18 -28.72
CA LEU A 27 -3.63 -31.82 -30.01
C LEU A 27 -4.92 -32.61 -30.26
N ARG A 28 -4.94 -33.88 -29.89
CA ARG A 28 -6.13 -34.75 -29.98
C ARG A 28 -7.23 -34.32 -29.01
N ASP A 29 -6.88 -34.05 -27.77
CA ASP A 29 -7.83 -33.65 -26.72
C ASP A 29 -8.48 -32.31 -27.04
N LYS A 30 -7.74 -31.43 -27.70
CA LYS A 30 -8.26 -30.11 -28.19
C LYS A 30 -8.97 -30.24 -29.55
N HIS A 31 -9.15 -31.41 -30.10
CA HIS A 31 -9.74 -31.67 -31.42
C HIS A 31 -9.09 -30.86 -32.55
N LEU A 32 -7.78 -30.59 -32.44
CA LEU A 32 -7.02 -29.91 -33.48
C LEU A 32 -6.53 -30.91 -34.50
N PRO A 33 -6.87 -30.81 -35.81
CA PRO A 33 -6.55 -31.76 -36.85
C PRO A 33 -5.11 -31.60 -37.35
N LEU A 34 -4.16 -31.40 -36.45
CA LEU A 34 -2.73 -31.24 -36.73
C LEU A 34 -1.98 -32.52 -36.34
N MET A 35 -1.05 -32.95 -37.18
CA MET A 35 -0.26 -34.16 -36.93
C MET A 35 1.23 -33.95 -37.15
N PHE A 36 2.07 -34.61 -36.34
CA PHE A 36 3.50 -34.62 -36.56
C PHE A 36 3.86 -35.62 -37.65
N GLU A 37 4.45 -35.16 -38.73
CA GLU A 37 5.05 -35.97 -39.75
C GLU A 37 6.55 -36.11 -39.50
N ARG A 38 7.00 -37.37 -39.36
CA ARG A 38 8.43 -37.71 -39.11
C ARG A 38 9.03 -38.25 -40.40
N LYS A 39 9.82 -37.43 -41.12
CA LYS A 39 10.51 -37.86 -42.37
C LYS A 39 11.98 -38.08 -42.11
N LYS A 40 12.46 -39.30 -42.52
CA LYS A 40 13.87 -39.67 -42.44
C LYS A 40 14.70 -38.70 -43.30
N GLY A 41 15.64 -37.98 -42.69
CA GLY A 41 16.49 -37.00 -43.35
C GLY A 41 15.99 -35.55 -43.29
N THR A 42 14.68 -35.29 -43.10
CA THR A 42 14.09 -33.93 -43.05
C THR A 42 13.77 -33.49 -41.63
N GLY A 43 13.42 -34.44 -40.75
CA GLY A 43 13.11 -34.14 -39.35
C GLY A 43 11.63 -34.28 -38.97
N ILE A 44 11.16 -33.47 -38.06
CA ILE A 44 9.79 -33.43 -37.56
C ILE A 44 9.11 -32.20 -38.11
N LEU A 45 7.97 -32.39 -38.75
CA LEU A 45 7.13 -31.34 -39.30
C LEU A 45 5.73 -31.42 -38.71
N LEU A 46 5.17 -30.29 -38.30
CA LEU A 46 3.77 -30.20 -37.92
C LEU A 46 2.95 -29.83 -39.17
N ASN A 47 2.21 -30.81 -39.68
CA ASN A 47 1.36 -30.66 -40.86
C ASN A 47 -0.04 -30.18 -40.47
N GLY A 48 -0.55 -29.24 -41.23
CA GLY A 48 -1.91 -28.71 -41.11
C GLY A 48 -2.17 -27.57 -42.09
N LEU A 49 -3.42 -27.35 -42.40
CA LEU A 49 -3.88 -26.24 -43.26
C LEU A 49 -3.66 -24.88 -42.59
N PRO A 50 -3.59 -23.76 -43.31
CA PRO A 50 -3.38 -22.44 -42.74
C PRO A 50 -4.38 -22.08 -41.64
N HIS A 51 -5.65 -22.40 -41.81
CA HIS A 51 -6.68 -22.15 -40.79
C HIS A 51 -6.54 -23.02 -39.53
N GLU A 52 -6.04 -24.26 -39.66
CA GLU A 52 -5.77 -25.15 -38.54
C GLU A 52 -4.57 -24.67 -37.73
N ARG A 53 -3.57 -24.08 -38.38
CA ARG A 53 -2.43 -23.45 -37.72
C ARG A 53 -2.86 -22.16 -36.98
N GLU A 54 -3.84 -21.42 -37.50
CA GLU A 54 -4.44 -20.28 -36.80
C GLU A 54 -5.27 -20.74 -35.60
N GLN A 55 -5.99 -21.87 -35.70
CA GLN A 55 -6.67 -22.47 -34.54
C GLN A 55 -5.66 -22.91 -33.46
N LEU A 56 -4.54 -23.52 -33.85
CA LEU A 56 -3.45 -23.86 -32.93
C LEU A 56 -2.90 -22.60 -32.25
N LYS A 57 -2.62 -21.54 -33.00
CA LYS A 57 -2.14 -20.27 -32.40
C LYS A 57 -3.13 -19.69 -31.41
N ARG A 58 -4.44 -19.74 -31.72
CA ARG A 58 -5.49 -19.29 -30.77
C ARG A 58 -5.51 -20.18 -29.52
N ALA A 59 -5.49 -21.49 -29.68
CA ALA A 59 -5.45 -22.42 -28.56
C ALA A 59 -4.18 -22.25 -27.70
N LEU A 60 -3.02 -22.03 -28.32
CA LEU A 60 -1.78 -21.73 -27.62
C LEU A 60 -1.83 -20.35 -26.94
N ASN A 61 -2.40 -19.33 -27.58
CA ASN A 61 -2.56 -18.00 -26.96
C ASN A 61 -3.57 -18.04 -25.80
N GLU A 62 -4.62 -18.85 -25.87
CA GLU A 62 -5.53 -19.08 -24.75
C GLU A 62 -4.84 -19.81 -23.59
N GLU A 63 -3.88 -20.71 -23.86
CA GLU A 63 -3.08 -21.38 -22.83
C GLU A 63 -1.84 -20.58 -22.41
N THR A 64 -1.19 -19.80 -23.28
CA THR A 64 -0.06 -18.91 -22.92
C THR A 64 -0.50 -17.69 -22.12
N GLN A 65 -1.80 -17.41 -22.03
CA GLN A 65 -2.31 -16.52 -20.97
C GLN A 65 -2.20 -17.14 -19.57
N THR A 66 -1.68 -18.34 -19.45
CA THR A 66 -1.49 -19.07 -18.18
C THR A 66 -0.08 -19.61 -18.00
N GLU A 67 0.97 -18.89 -18.37
CA GLU A 67 2.22 -19.05 -17.63
C GLU A 67 1.96 -18.50 -16.23
N MET A 68 1.74 -19.41 -15.30
CA MET A 68 1.56 -19.08 -13.88
C MET A 68 2.80 -18.32 -13.42
N ASP A 69 2.64 -17.02 -13.20
CA ASP A 69 3.70 -16.17 -12.65
C ASP A 69 4.22 -16.82 -11.35
N LYS A 70 5.51 -16.72 -11.10
CA LYS A 70 6.15 -17.22 -9.86
C LYS A 70 5.39 -16.79 -8.61
N LYS A 71 4.82 -15.60 -8.61
CA LYS A 71 4.00 -15.06 -7.54
C LYS A 71 2.67 -15.82 -7.38
N GLN A 72 1.99 -16.11 -8.48
CA GLN A 72 0.76 -16.91 -8.47
C GLN A 72 1.02 -18.34 -7.99
N LEU A 73 2.12 -18.94 -8.45
CA LEU A 73 2.53 -20.26 -7.99
C LEU A 73 2.76 -20.30 -6.48
N ARG A 74 3.47 -19.30 -5.92
CA ARG A 74 3.69 -19.19 -4.48
C ARG A 74 2.38 -19.06 -3.71
N GLN A 75 1.49 -18.20 -4.15
CA GLN A 75 0.19 -18.01 -3.52
C GLN A 75 -0.65 -19.29 -3.51
N LEU A 76 -0.67 -20.04 -4.62
CA LEU A 76 -1.38 -21.31 -4.71
C LEU A 76 -0.73 -22.38 -3.83
N LEU A 77 0.61 -22.46 -3.78
CA LEU A 77 1.31 -23.36 -2.87
C LEU A 77 0.96 -23.08 -1.41
N ILE A 78 1.06 -21.82 -0.99
CA ILE A 78 0.69 -21.38 0.37
C ILE A 78 -0.75 -21.76 0.66
N PHE A 79 -1.66 -21.44 -0.25
CA PHE A 79 -3.08 -21.74 -0.11
C PHE A 79 -3.34 -23.26 0.07
N HIS A 80 -2.79 -24.10 -0.82
CA HIS A 80 -2.98 -25.54 -0.74
C HIS A 80 -2.42 -26.15 0.54
N LEU A 81 -1.24 -25.70 0.99
CA LEU A 81 -0.64 -26.17 2.23
C LEU A 81 -1.45 -25.77 3.48
N LEU A 82 -2.09 -24.59 3.45
CA LEU A 82 -2.92 -24.11 4.56
C LEU A 82 -4.27 -24.83 4.64
N VAL A 83 -4.86 -25.19 3.50
CA VAL A 83 -6.17 -25.87 3.45
C VAL A 83 -6.03 -27.37 3.71
N ALA A 84 -4.87 -27.95 3.46
CA ALA A 84 -4.64 -29.38 3.59
C ALA A 84 -4.91 -29.91 5.01
N LYS A 85 -5.62 -31.04 5.07
CA LYS A 85 -5.73 -31.84 6.29
C LYS A 85 -4.46 -32.67 6.51
N ASP A 86 -4.03 -33.33 5.44
CA ASP A 86 -2.86 -34.19 5.38
C ASP A 86 -1.80 -33.54 4.50
N GLY A 87 -0.56 -34.02 4.57
CA GLY A 87 0.52 -33.49 3.73
C GLY A 87 0.34 -33.84 2.25
N PHE A 88 0.88 -33.02 1.38
CA PHE A 88 0.96 -33.28 -0.06
C PHE A 88 2.30 -33.90 -0.43
N SER A 89 2.30 -34.92 -1.27
CA SER A 89 3.49 -35.35 -1.98
C SER A 89 3.91 -34.31 -3.04
N LEU A 90 5.18 -34.36 -3.47
CA LEU A 90 5.63 -33.50 -4.57
C LEU A 90 4.92 -33.84 -5.90
N GLU A 91 4.52 -35.10 -6.08
CA GLU A 91 3.71 -35.57 -7.19
C GLU A 91 2.36 -34.86 -7.22
N GLU A 92 1.61 -34.94 -6.12
CA GLU A 92 0.28 -34.35 -6.00
C GLU A 92 0.31 -32.82 -6.21
N LEU A 93 1.30 -32.11 -5.65
CA LEU A 93 1.46 -30.67 -5.88
C LEU A 93 1.82 -30.37 -7.35
N SER A 94 2.67 -31.20 -7.97
CA SER A 94 3.08 -31.06 -9.36
C SER A 94 1.90 -31.25 -10.32
N GLU A 95 1.08 -32.27 -10.09
CA GLU A 95 -0.12 -32.55 -10.88
C GLU A 95 -1.19 -31.46 -10.68
N LYS A 96 -1.42 -31.06 -9.43
CA LYS A 96 -2.45 -30.08 -9.07
C LYS A 96 -2.16 -28.68 -9.59
N LEU A 97 -0.90 -28.30 -9.64
CA LEU A 97 -0.46 -26.96 -10.07
C LEU A 97 0.09 -26.93 -11.50
N TYR A 98 0.13 -28.08 -12.16
CA TYR A 98 0.71 -28.23 -13.52
C TYR A 98 2.15 -27.71 -13.63
N VAL A 99 2.96 -27.88 -12.56
CA VAL A 99 4.33 -27.37 -12.44
C VAL A 99 5.28 -28.51 -12.11
N GLY A 100 6.48 -28.52 -12.72
CA GLY A 100 7.47 -29.58 -12.52
C GLY A 100 7.92 -29.72 -11.06
N LYS A 101 8.13 -30.97 -10.59
CA LYS A 101 8.57 -31.28 -9.20
C LYS A 101 9.81 -30.53 -8.74
N ARG A 102 10.75 -30.25 -9.66
CA ARG A 102 11.97 -29.48 -9.34
C ARG A 102 11.64 -28.05 -8.95
N THR A 103 10.72 -27.41 -9.68
CA THR A 103 10.24 -26.04 -9.41
C THR A 103 9.48 -26.01 -8.09
N ILE A 104 8.54 -26.96 -7.87
CA ILE A 104 7.81 -27.07 -6.58
C ILE A 104 8.79 -27.19 -5.41
N ARG A 105 9.80 -28.07 -5.52
CA ARG A 105 10.80 -28.24 -4.45
C ARG A 105 11.57 -26.97 -4.18
N LYS A 106 11.98 -26.25 -5.23
CA LYS A 106 12.68 -24.97 -5.09
C LYS A 106 11.79 -23.94 -4.36
N GLU A 107 10.54 -23.76 -4.81
CA GLU A 107 9.63 -22.80 -4.20
C GLU A 107 9.29 -23.17 -2.74
N LEU A 108 9.11 -24.45 -2.41
CA LEU A 108 8.90 -24.88 -1.02
C LEU A 108 10.10 -24.55 -0.12
N THR A 109 11.32 -24.65 -0.65
CA THR A 109 12.54 -24.26 0.09
C THR A 109 12.58 -22.75 0.32
N GLU A 110 12.23 -21.95 -0.69
CA GLU A 110 12.18 -20.49 -0.57
C GLU A 110 11.01 -20.02 0.32
N LEU A 111 9.94 -20.79 0.48
CA LEU A 111 8.81 -20.49 1.34
C LEU A 111 9.05 -20.86 2.82
N GLN A 112 10.14 -21.52 3.15
CA GLN A 112 10.40 -21.95 4.54
C GLN A 112 10.48 -20.73 5.49
N SER A 113 11.30 -19.75 5.17
CA SER A 113 11.44 -18.51 5.96
C SER A 113 10.13 -17.72 6.05
N PHE A 114 9.35 -17.69 4.98
CA PHE A 114 8.03 -17.07 4.98
C PHE A 114 7.08 -17.72 5.99
N PHE A 115 7.04 -19.06 6.08
CA PHE A 115 6.20 -19.74 7.07
C PHE A 115 6.73 -19.57 8.49
N GLU A 116 8.05 -19.61 8.69
CA GLU A 116 8.68 -19.35 10.00
C GLU A 116 8.34 -17.96 10.53
N TYR A 117 8.35 -16.94 9.66
CA TYR A 117 7.89 -15.59 10.01
C TYR A 117 6.42 -15.54 10.47
N HIS A 118 5.57 -16.41 9.92
CA HIS A 118 4.17 -16.57 10.34
C HIS A 118 3.99 -17.60 11.46
N HIS A 119 5.03 -17.90 12.24
CA HIS A 119 5.03 -18.87 13.34
C HIS A 119 4.55 -20.28 12.93
N LEU A 120 4.70 -20.61 11.64
CA LEU A 120 4.38 -21.90 11.04
C LEU A 120 5.66 -22.59 10.60
N GLN A 121 5.70 -23.91 10.73
CA GLN A 121 6.83 -24.72 10.29
C GLN A 121 6.44 -25.58 9.10
N LEU A 122 7.15 -25.46 7.97
CA LEU A 122 7.00 -26.34 6.82
C LEU A 122 7.76 -27.65 7.10
N VAL A 123 7.04 -28.76 7.15
CA VAL A 123 7.58 -30.08 7.48
C VAL A 123 7.36 -31.04 6.31
N SER A 124 8.43 -31.69 5.84
CA SER A 124 8.36 -32.77 4.85
C SER A 124 8.76 -34.10 5.48
N LYS A 125 7.87 -35.08 5.44
CA LYS A 125 8.10 -36.44 5.97
C LYS A 125 7.84 -37.49 4.91
N THR A 126 8.71 -38.48 4.85
CA THR A 126 8.50 -39.69 4.02
C THR A 126 7.17 -40.33 4.40
N LYS A 127 6.32 -40.65 3.42
CA LYS A 127 4.95 -41.20 3.53
C LYS A 127 3.85 -40.23 3.95
N LEU A 128 4.14 -39.09 4.59
CA LEU A 128 3.15 -38.09 4.98
C LEU A 128 3.11 -36.87 4.05
N GLY A 129 4.13 -36.71 3.18
CA GLY A 129 4.26 -35.54 2.34
C GLY A 129 4.72 -34.28 3.06
N THR A 130 4.46 -33.14 2.44
CA THR A 130 4.79 -31.78 2.94
C THR A 130 3.54 -31.15 3.52
N PHE A 131 3.62 -30.65 4.75
CA PHE A 131 2.50 -30.04 5.48
C PHE A 131 2.99 -28.92 6.42
N LEU A 132 2.06 -28.09 6.88
CA LEU A 132 2.34 -27.03 7.84
C LEU A 132 2.01 -27.46 9.27
N LYS A 133 3.02 -27.34 10.16
CA LYS A 133 2.87 -27.50 11.60
C LYS A 133 2.81 -26.11 12.26
N GLY A 134 1.90 -25.90 13.20
CA GLY A 134 1.75 -24.66 13.94
C GLY A 134 0.33 -24.48 14.45
N ASP A 135 0.08 -23.34 15.08
CA ASP A 135 -1.21 -23.00 15.65
C ASP A 135 -2.30 -22.87 14.59
N GLU A 136 -3.51 -23.30 14.90
CA GLU A 136 -4.64 -23.25 13.99
C GLU A 136 -5.10 -21.80 13.74
N GLN A 137 -4.94 -20.93 14.71
CA GLN A 137 -5.25 -19.51 14.57
C GLN A 137 -4.36 -18.84 13.53
N GLU A 138 -3.04 -19.08 13.59
CA GLU A 138 -2.06 -18.57 12.62
C GLU A 138 -2.34 -19.09 11.21
N LYS A 139 -2.67 -20.38 11.08
CA LYS A 139 -3.05 -20.95 9.78
C LYS A 139 -4.28 -20.27 9.18
N ARG A 140 -5.32 -20.04 9.98
CA ARG A 140 -6.54 -19.38 9.51
C ARG A 140 -6.30 -17.91 9.15
N GLN A 141 -5.49 -17.19 9.90
CA GLN A 141 -5.13 -15.81 9.61
C GLN A 141 -4.35 -15.70 8.29
N LEU A 142 -3.32 -16.53 8.12
CA LEU A 142 -2.52 -16.55 6.91
C LEU A 142 -3.34 -16.97 5.69
N LEU A 143 -4.27 -17.92 5.85
CA LEU A 143 -5.17 -18.37 4.79
C LEU A 143 -6.06 -17.23 4.29
N VAL A 144 -6.70 -16.49 5.19
CA VAL A 144 -7.55 -15.34 4.83
C VAL A 144 -6.72 -14.22 4.17
N LYS A 145 -5.51 -13.95 4.67
CA LYS A 145 -4.57 -12.98 4.06
C LYS A 145 -4.20 -13.40 2.64
N THR A 146 -3.83 -14.66 2.44
CA THR A 146 -3.46 -15.19 1.12
C THR A 146 -4.59 -15.08 0.11
N LEU A 147 -5.81 -15.48 0.50
CA LEU A 147 -6.98 -15.35 -0.35
C LEU A 147 -7.30 -13.93 -0.75
N ARG A 148 -7.24 -12.99 0.18
CA ARG A 148 -7.46 -11.58 -0.13
C ARG A 148 -6.46 -11.04 -1.14
N ASN A 149 -5.20 -11.44 -1.02
CA ASN A 149 -4.17 -11.05 -1.98
C ASN A 149 -4.48 -11.63 -3.36
N MET A 150 -4.84 -12.91 -3.44
CA MET A 150 -5.25 -13.55 -4.69
C MET A 150 -6.48 -12.86 -5.32
N GLN A 151 -7.50 -12.51 -4.52
CA GLN A 151 -8.69 -11.79 -4.99
C GLN A 151 -8.40 -10.37 -5.49
N LYS A 152 -7.44 -9.67 -4.87
CA LYS A 152 -7.02 -8.33 -5.32
C LYS A 152 -6.29 -8.37 -6.66
N GLU A 153 -5.53 -9.43 -6.92
CA GLU A 153 -4.72 -9.58 -8.14
C GLU A 153 -5.54 -10.12 -9.31
N ASP A 154 -6.35 -11.14 -9.08
CA ASP A 154 -7.26 -11.72 -10.07
C ASP A 154 -8.63 -12.02 -9.47
N PRO A 155 -9.56 -11.05 -9.48
CA PRO A 155 -10.93 -11.25 -8.98
C PRO A 155 -11.73 -12.32 -9.73
N GLN A 156 -11.29 -12.70 -10.93
CA GLN A 156 -11.95 -13.66 -11.80
C GLN A 156 -11.29 -15.04 -11.79
N SER A 157 -10.25 -15.23 -10.98
CA SER A 157 -9.50 -16.50 -10.93
C SER A 157 -10.42 -17.71 -10.80
N PRO A 158 -10.37 -18.66 -11.75
CA PRO A 158 -11.18 -19.88 -11.68
C PRO A 158 -10.92 -20.67 -10.40
N SER A 159 -9.65 -20.76 -9.96
CA SER A 159 -9.24 -21.49 -8.77
C SER A 159 -9.88 -20.96 -7.48
N LEU A 160 -10.17 -19.66 -7.39
CA LEU A 160 -10.88 -19.08 -6.26
C LEU A 160 -12.39 -19.37 -6.31
N LYS A 161 -12.99 -19.32 -7.50
CA LYS A 161 -14.44 -19.59 -7.68
C LYS A 161 -14.82 -21.04 -7.43
N GLU A 162 -13.93 -21.98 -7.80
CA GLU A 162 -14.13 -23.41 -7.60
C GLU A 162 -13.95 -23.83 -6.14
N PHE A 163 -13.11 -23.09 -5.40
CA PHE A 163 -12.81 -23.42 -4.01
C PHE A 163 -14.00 -23.16 -3.07
N PHE A 164 -14.73 -22.08 -3.27
CA PHE A 164 -15.86 -21.74 -2.43
C PHE A 164 -17.15 -22.43 -2.89
N ALA A 165 -17.69 -23.32 -2.06
CA ALA A 165 -19.02 -23.84 -2.27
C ALA A 165 -20.04 -22.70 -2.17
N LYS A 166 -20.63 -22.32 -3.31
CA LYS A 166 -21.53 -21.16 -3.43
C LYS A 166 -22.70 -21.22 -2.46
N ASP A 167 -23.22 -22.42 -2.22
CA ASP A 167 -24.35 -22.60 -1.31
C ASP A 167 -23.95 -22.35 0.16
N THR A 168 -22.74 -22.78 0.55
CA THR A 168 -22.21 -22.51 1.90
C THR A 168 -22.01 -21.00 2.12
N LEU A 169 -21.45 -20.27 1.14
CA LEU A 169 -21.31 -18.81 1.25
C LEU A 169 -22.66 -18.10 1.38
N LYS A 170 -23.67 -18.49 0.59
CA LYS A 170 -25.01 -17.93 0.70
C LYS A 170 -25.62 -18.15 2.09
N VAL A 171 -25.48 -19.34 2.64
CA VAL A 171 -25.94 -19.66 4.00
C VAL A 171 -25.27 -18.76 5.03
N ILE A 172 -23.95 -18.58 4.94
CA ILE A 172 -23.20 -17.69 5.83
C ILE A 172 -23.69 -16.24 5.70
N GLN A 173 -23.85 -15.74 4.46
CA GLN A 173 -24.33 -14.38 4.20
C GLN A 173 -25.73 -14.13 4.77
N HIS A 174 -26.67 -15.03 4.52
CA HIS A 174 -28.01 -14.92 5.09
C HIS A 174 -28.00 -14.98 6.62
N THR A 175 -27.21 -15.88 7.20
CA THR A 175 -27.11 -15.98 8.67
C THR A 175 -26.56 -14.69 9.29
N LEU A 176 -25.54 -14.08 8.67
CA LEU A 176 -25.00 -12.80 9.11
C LEU A 176 -26.04 -11.68 9.00
N GLN A 177 -26.72 -11.58 7.84
CA GLN A 177 -27.77 -10.59 7.62
C GLN A 177 -28.89 -10.70 8.67
N ASP A 178 -29.38 -11.90 8.91
CA ASP A 178 -30.45 -12.17 9.89
C ASP A 178 -30.02 -11.75 11.31
N VAL A 179 -28.81 -12.14 11.75
CA VAL A 179 -28.36 -11.82 13.11
C VAL A 179 -28.14 -10.32 13.28
N PHE A 180 -27.57 -9.62 12.30
CA PHE A 180 -27.41 -8.17 12.36
C PHE A 180 -28.79 -7.46 12.39
N TYR A 181 -29.72 -7.90 11.55
CA TYR A 181 -31.09 -7.37 11.53
C TYR A 181 -31.84 -7.60 12.87
N GLU A 182 -31.78 -8.80 13.43
CA GLU A 182 -32.40 -9.15 14.72
C GLU A 182 -31.85 -8.34 15.90
N ASN A 183 -30.58 -7.88 15.80
CA ASN A 183 -29.96 -7.04 16.80
C ASN A 183 -30.05 -5.53 16.47
N HIS A 184 -30.84 -5.13 15.46
CA HIS A 184 -31.01 -3.73 15.00
C HIS A 184 -29.68 -3.04 14.66
N LEU A 185 -28.75 -3.76 14.04
CA LEU A 185 -27.44 -3.27 13.63
C LEU A 185 -27.38 -3.11 12.12
N GLU A 186 -26.80 -2.00 11.68
CA GLU A 186 -26.41 -1.85 10.27
C GLU A 186 -25.25 -2.80 9.95
N GLN A 187 -25.20 -3.27 8.71
CA GLN A 187 -24.11 -4.12 8.26
C GLN A 187 -22.82 -3.29 8.15
N PRO A 188 -21.78 -3.63 8.92
CA PRO A 188 -20.54 -2.88 8.89
C PRO A 188 -19.74 -3.15 7.61
N ASN A 189 -18.93 -2.18 7.21
CA ASN A 189 -17.94 -2.38 6.17
C ASN A 189 -16.97 -3.49 6.58
N GLY A 190 -16.57 -4.34 5.64
CA GLY A 190 -15.62 -5.43 5.91
C GLY A 190 -16.26 -6.76 6.31
N LEU A 191 -17.58 -6.87 6.31
CA LEU A 191 -18.32 -8.10 6.64
C LEU A 191 -17.87 -9.30 5.77
N ALA A 192 -17.54 -9.06 4.49
CA ALA A 192 -17.00 -10.09 3.59
C ALA A 192 -15.75 -10.79 4.16
N SER A 193 -14.97 -10.12 5.00
CA SER A 193 -13.86 -10.76 5.71
C SER A 193 -14.32 -11.78 6.72
N VAL A 194 -15.37 -11.46 7.46
CA VAL A 194 -15.95 -12.36 8.46
C VAL A 194 -16.61 -13.56 7.77
N GLU A 195 -17.24 -13.37 6.62
CA GLU A 195 -17.79 -14.46 5.78
C GLU A 195 -16.68 -15.49 5.45
N ILE A 196 -15.52 -15.02 5.01
CA ILE A 196 -14.38 -15.88 4.69
C ILE A 196 -13.87 -16.60 5.95
N HIS A 197 -13.77 -15.91 7.08
CA HIS A 197 -13.37 -16.54 8.34
C HIS A 197 -14.34 -17.64 8.77
N ILE A 198 -15.66 -17.39 8.68
CA ILE A 198 -16.68 -18.39 9.00
C ILE A 198 -16.60 -19.58 8.04
N TYR A 199 -16.43 -19.31 6.73
CA TYR A 199 -16.29 -20.38 5.74
C TYR A 199 -15.13 -21.34 6.11
N PHE A 200 -13.94 -20.79 6.38
CA PHE A 200 -12.80 -21.62 6.77
C PHE A 200 -12.97 -22.26 8.14
N MET A 201 -13.60 -21.57 9.07
CA MET A 201 -13.94 -22.18 10.35
C MET A 201 -14.78 -23.44 10.14
N LEU A 202 -15.83 -23.40 9.31
CA LEU A 202 -16.64 -24.56 8.99
C LEU A 202 -15.84 -25.68 8.33
N GLU A 203 -15.02 -25.36 7.32
CA GLU A 203 -14.19 -26.35 6.62
C GLU A 203 -13.14 -26.99 7.53
N ARG A 204 -12.50 -26.21 8.38
CA ARG A 204 -11.48 -26.70 9.35
C ARG A 204 -12.12 -27.51 10.47
N MET A 205 -13.29 -27.13 10.94
CA MET A 205 -14.04 -27.88 11.96
C MET A 205 -14.51 -29.24 11.47
N LYS A 206 -14.91 -29.38 10.18
CA LYS A 206 -15.17 -30.69 9.54
C LYS A 206 -13.95 -31.62 9.58
N GLN A 207 -12.75 -31.05 9.66
CA GLN A 207 -11.47 -31.78 9.75
C GLN A 207 -10.99 -31.95 11.19
N TYR A 208 -11.81 -31.61 12.19
CA TYR A 208 -11.47 -31.62 13.63
C TYR A 208 -10.31 -30.68 14.01
N GLN A 209 -10.05 -29.65 13.21
CA GLN A 209 -9.03 -28.63 13.49
C GLN A 209 -9.69 -27.48 14.26
N LYS A 210 -9.47 -27.44 15.59
CA LYS A 210 -10.07 -26.45 16.49
C LYS A 210 -9.05 -25.37 16.86
N VAL A 211 -9.50 -24.13 16.95
CA VAL A 211 -8.71 -23.03 17.51
C VAL A 211 -8.61 -23.18 19.01
N LYS A 212 -7.49 -22.77 19.59
CA LYS A 212 -7.29 -22.59 21.01
C LYS A 212 -6.81 -21.16 21.26
N LEU A 213 -7.58 -20.38 21.97
CA LEU A 213 -7.25 -19.00 22.31
C LEU A 213 -6.49 -18.93 23.65
N SER A 214 -5.65 -17.91 23.77
CA SER A 214 -5.03 -17.53 25.05
C SER A 214 -6.08 -17.01 26.03
N LYS A 215 -5.73 -16.90 27.30
CA LYS A 215 -6.60 -16.34 28.32
C LYS A 215 -6.96 -14.88 28.02
N ASP A 216 -5.99 -14.08 27.55
CA ASP A 216 -6.17 -12.68 27.21
C ASP A 216 -7.12 -12.48 26.03
N GLU A 217 -7.00 -13.31 24.99
CA GLU A 217 -7.89 -13.28 23.82
C GLU A 217 -9.34 -13.67 24.18
N ASN A 218 -9.53 -14.57 25.11
CA ASN A 218 -10.85 -14.92 25.62
C ASN A 218 -11.44 -13.77 26.46
N GLU A 219 -10.68 -13.23 27.42
CA GLU A 219 -11.14 -12.18 28.34
C GLU A 219 -11.52 -10.88 27.62
N VAL A 220 -10.81 -10.50 26.55
CA VAL A 220 -11.05 -9.22 25.85
C VAL A 220 -12.40 -9.16 25.13
N VAL A 221 -12.96 -10.29 24.73
CA VAL A 221 -14.27 -10.35 24.06
C VAL A 221 -15.38 -10.87 24.96
N GLU A 222 -15.05 -11.37 26.16
CA GLU A 222 -16.00 -11.89 27.10
C GLU A 222 -17.04 -10.83 27.52
N HIS A 223 -18.30 -11.22 27.55
CA HIS A 223 -19.44 -10.33 27.85
C HIS A 223 -19.62 -9.13 26.90
N THR A 224 -18.93 -9.09 25.76
CA THR A 224 -19.11 -8.03 24.75
C THR A 224 -20.28 -8.31 23.81
N GLN A 225 -20.76 -7.25 23.14
CA GLN A 225 -21.74 -7.40 22.07
C GLN A 225 -21.22 -8.30 20.93
N ALA A 226 -19.92 -8.24 20.63
CA ALA A 226 -19.30 -9.07 19.60
C ALA A 226 -19.38 -10.56 19.95
N GLN A 227 -19.18 -10.95 21.21
CA GLN A 227 -19.34 -12.32 21.67
C GLN A 227 -20.79 -12.79 21.55
N LYS A 228 -21.75 -11.93 21.92
CA LYS A 228 -23.18 -12.24 21.78
C LYS A 228 -23.55 -12.50 20.31
N LEU A 229 -23.13 -11.62 19.39
CA LEU A 229 -23.36 -11.79 17.96
C LEU A 229 -22.71 -13.07 17.42
N SER A 230 -21.46 -13.33 17.79
CA SER A 230 -20.73 -14.55 17.42
C SER A 230 -21.49 -15.80 17.86
N SER A 231 -21.94 -15.85 19.12
CA SER A 231 -22.70 -16.97 19.66
C SER A 231 -24.02 -17.21 18.86
N GLN A 232 -24.75 -16.15 18.53
CA GLN A 232 -25.97 -16.24 17.75
C GLN A 232 -25.72 -16.74 16.33
N ILE A 233 -24.68 -16.23 15.65
CA ILE A 233 -24.29 -16.66 14.30
C ILE A 233 -23.95 -18.14 14.29
N LEU A 234 -23.07 -18.58 15.21
CA LEU A 234 -22.64 -19.96 15.26
C LEU A 234 -23.76 -20.92 15.71
N ALA A 235 -24.65 -20.49 16.60
CA ALA A 235 -25.84 -21.26 16.97
C ALA A 235 -26.75 -21.52 15.77
N LYS A 236 -27.01 -20.50 14.94
CA LYS A 236 -27.80 -20.67 13.70
C LYS A 236 -27.09 -21.58 12.70
N LEU A 237 -25.77 -21.44 12.51
CA LEU A 237 -25.01 -22.32 11.63
C LEU A 237 -24.98 -23.77 12.13
N ALA A 238 -24.94 -24.01 13.44
CA ALA A 238 -25.01 -25.35 14.03
C ALA A 238 -26.32 -26.08 13.74
N THR A 239 -27.43 -25.37 13.47
CA THR A 239 -28.69 -26.00 13.04
C THR A 239 -28.63 -26.57 11.62
N ILE A 240 -27.74 -26.03 10.79
CA ILE A 240 -27.59 -26.40 9.36
C ILE A 240 -26.43 -27.40 9.18
N TYR A 241 -25.32 -27.17 9.90
CA TYR A 241 -24.14 -28.02 9.83
C TYR A 241 -24.00 -28.81 11.15
N PRO A 242 -23.73 -30.12 11.12
CA PRO A 242 -23.57 -30.95 12.31
C PRO A 242 -22.21 -30.69 12.99
N ILE A 243 -22.00 -29.47 13.45
CA ILE A 243 -20.75 -29.00 14.05
C ILE A 243 -21.05 -28.41 15.45
N GLU A 244 -20.31 -28.82 16.44
CA GLU A 244 -20.33 -28.25 17.79
C GLU A 244 -19.17 -27.25 17.94
N PHE A 245 -19.50 -25.97 18.16
CA PHE A 245 -18.52 -24.91 18.34
C PHE A 245 -18.10 -24.80 19.81
N SER A 246 -16.79 -24.83 20.06
CA SER A 246 -16.23 -24.60 21.39
C SER A 246 -16.31 -23.12 21.79
N PRO A 247 -16.17 -22.79 23.09
CA PRO A 247 -16.06 -21.39 23.52
C PRO A 247 -14.95 -20.62 22.81
N ASP A 248 -13.80 -21.25 22.56
CA ASP A 248 -12.70 -20.64 21.82
C ASP A 248 -13.06 -20.29 20.37
N GLU A 249 -13.87 -21.12 19.69
CA GLU A 249 -14.36 -20.81 18.33
C GLU A 249 -15.35 -19.64 18.36
N ILE A 250 -16.20 -19.56 19.37
CA ILE A 250 -17.11 -18.42 19.55
C ILE A 250 -16.30 -17.13 19.77
N ASN A 251 -15.31 -17.17 20.64
CA ASN A 251 -14.48 -16.01 20.95
C ASN A 251 -13.53 -15.65 19.80
N TYR A 252 -13.04 -16.64 19.04
CA TYR A 252 -12.29 -16.42 17.80
C TYR A 252 -13.10 -15.61 16.78
N LEU A 253 -14.36 -15.95 16.57
CA LEU A 253 -15.24 -15.18 15.70
C LEU A 253 -15.60 -13.81 16.31
N ALA A 254 -15.77 -13.73 17.63
CA ALA A 254 -16.05 -12.49 18.34
C ALA A 254 -14.94 -11.44 18.17
N LEU A 255 -13.65 -11.84 18.19
CA LEU A 255 -12.53 -10.96 17.90
C LEU A 255 -12.66 -10.33 16.49
N ARG A 256 -13.05 -11.10 15.48
CA ARG A 256 -13.24 -10.63 14.10
C ARG A 256 -14.44 -9.72 13.96
N ILE A 257 -15.53 -10.02 14.67
CA ILE A 257 -16.71 -9.16 14.72
C ILE A 257 -16.39 -7.85 15.45
N ALA A 258 -15.67 -7.90 16.59
CA ALA A 258 -15.26 -6.70 17.32
C ALA A 258 -14.43 -5.75 16.43
N ASN A 259 -13.62 -6.31 15.54
CA ASN A 259 -12.81 -5.53 14.58
C ASN A 259 -13.64 -4.77 13.53
N LEU A 260 -14.88 -5.14 13.29
CA LEU A 260 -15.78 -4.44 12.35
C LEU A 260 -16.29 -3.10 12.91
N PHE A 261 -16.29 -2.95 14.22
CA PHE A 261 -16.85 -1.76 14.88
C PHE A 261 -15.73 -0.83 15.36
N THR A 262 -15.75 0.39 14.87
CA THR A 262 -14.95 1.48 15.44
C THR A 262 -15.41 1.72 16.88
N ASN A 263 -14.52 1.84 17.85
CA ASN A 263 -14.84 1.97 19.28
C ASN A 263 -15.56 0.76 19.90
N SER A 264 -15.24 -0.46 19.44
CA SER A 264 -15.74 -1.67 20.12
C SER A 264 -15.30 -1.67 21.59
N GLN A 265 -16.13 -2.28 22.46
CA GLN A 265 -15.77 -2.44 23.88
C GLN A 265 -14.42 -3.12 24.06
N ALA A 266 -14.09 -4.08 23.20
CA ALA A 266 -12.79 -4.75 23.20
C ALA A 266 -11.61 -3.79 22.91
N ALA A 267 -11.79 -2.83 22.00
CA ALA A 267 -10.77 -1.86 21.63
C ALA A 267 -10.53 -0.80 22.74
N THR A 268 -11.52 -0.50 23.59
CA THR A 268 -11.37 0.49 24.66
C THR A 268 -10.29 0.12 25.70
N ARG A 269 -9.92 -1.16 25.79
CA ARG A 269 -8.81 -1.63 26.62
C ARG A 269 -7.48 -0.92 26.28
N PHE A 270 -7.28 -0.53 25.04
CA PHE A 270 -6.06 0.12 24.54
C PHE A 270 -6.14 1.67 24.54
N GLN A 271 -7.02 2.25 25.33
CA GLN A 271 -7.26 3.70 25.34
C GLN A 271 -6.05 4.50 25.84
N LYS A 272 -5.27 3.94 26.79
CA LYS A 272 -4.06 4.57 27.33
C LYS A 272 -2.94 4.55 26.29
N GLU A 273 -2.68 3.40 25.69
CA GLU A 273 -1.65 3.20 24.67
C GLU A 273 -1.96 4.04 23.43
N SER A 274 -3.21 4.04 22.99
CA SER A 274 -3.65 4.85 21.82
C SER A 274 -3.50 6.35 22.07
N SER A 275 -3.71 6.82 23.29
CA SER A 275 -3.51 8.23 23.63
C SER A 275 -2.02 8.59 23.58
N ALA A 276 -1.15 7.74 24.15
CA ALA A 276 0.30 7.97 24.11
C ALA A 276 0.84 7.97 22.66
N LEU A 277 0.39 7.02 21.84
CA LEU A 277 0.77 6.98 20.43
C LEU A 277 0.23 8.19 19.65
N ALA A 278 -1.01 8.63 19.90
CA ALA A 278 -1.57 9.81 19.25
C ALA A 278 -0.74 11.07 19.53
N ASP A 279 -0.38 11.29 20.81
CA ASP A 279 0.43 12.43 21.22
C ASP A 279 1.85 12.34 20.60
N HIS A 280 2.44 11.14 20.57
CA HIS A 280 3.73 10.90 19.92
C HIS A 280 3.69 11.17 18.40
N LEU A 281 2.68 10.66 17.69
CA LEU A 281 2.51 10.89 16.24
C LEU A 281 2.35 12.38 15.93
N ILE A 282 1.52 13.11 16.71
CA ILE A 282 1.34 14.56 16.54
C ILE A 282 2.67 15.29 16.72
N GLU A 283 3.41 14.96 17.78
CA GLU A 283 4.70 15.60 18.05
C GLU A 283 5.71 15.35 16.93
N GLN A 284 5.85 14.11 16.49
CA GLN A 284 6.80 13.75 15.43
C GLN A 284 6.38 14.37 14.09
N VAL A 285 5.10 14.33 13.71
CA VAL A 285 4.61 14.94 12.46
C VAL A 285 4.79 16.46 12.49
N GLU A 286 4.57 17.13 13.63
CA GLU A 286 4.90 18.55 13.77
C GLU A 286 6.38 18.83 13.52
N GLN A 287 7.25 18.04 14.13
CA GLN A 287 8.70 18.17 13.94
C GLN A 287 9.09 17.93 12.48
N PHE A 288 8.50 16.95 11.81
CA PHE A 288 8.82 16.60 10.42
C PHE A 288 8.28 17.61 9.40
N LEU A 289 7.05 18.05 9.53
CA LEU A 289 6.37 18.85 8.50
C LEU A 289 6.30 20.35 8.82
N GLY A 290 6.59 20.75 10.08
CA GLY A 290 6.58 22.14 10.50
C GLY A 290 5.19 22.75 10.65
N TYR A 291 4.14 21.93 10.73
CA TYR A 291 2.78 22.37 11.06
C TYR A 291 2.57 22.32 12.58
N SER A 292 1.83 23.25 13.13
CA SER A 292 1.45 23.23 14.54
C SER A 292 0.10 22.52 14.69
N LEU A 293 0.11 21.25 15.06
CA LEU A 293 -1.07 20.38 15.11
C LEU A 293 -1.50 20.06 16.55
N LYS A 294 -0.68 20.38 17.54
CA LYS A 294 -0.93 20.09 18.96
C LYS A 294 -2.22 20.68 19.51
N GLU A 295 -2.70 21.78 18.94
CA GLU A 295 -3.92 22.43 19.38
C GLU A 295 -5.19 21.91 18.67
N ASP A 296 -5.05 21.06 17.66
CA ASP A 296 -6.19 20.49 16.92
C ASP A 296 -6.86 19.37 17.73
N GLN A 297 -7.90 19.74 18.50
CA GLN A 297 -8.64 18.80 19.34
C GLN A 297 -9.38 17.72 18.54
N LEU A 298 -9.84 18.07 17.33
CA LEU A 298 -10.52 17.11 16.45
C LEU A 298 -9.54 16.05 15.96
N LEU A 299 -8.31 16.44 15.59
CA LEU A 299 -7.26 15.49 15.25
C LEU A 299 -6.97 14.54 16.40
N LYS A 300 -6.76 15.07 17.62
CA LYS A 300 -6.50 14.27 18.82
C LYS A 300 -7.59 13.24 19.09
N GLN A 301 -8.85 13.68 19.04
CA GLN A 301 -9.99 12.82 19.28
C GLN A 301 -10.09 11.70 18.24
N ASN A 302 -9.97 12.06 16.96
CA ASN A 302 -10.05 11.10 15.86
C ASN A 302 -8.90 10.09 15.88
N LEU A 303 -7.67 10.56 16.16
CA LEU A 303 -6.51 9.66 16.27
C LEU A 303 -6.67 8.68 17.44
N ARG A 304 -7.06 9.13 18.63
CA ARG A 304 -7.25 8.27 19.80
C ARG A 304 -8.28 7.17 19.53
N SER A 305 -9.40 7.53 18.92
CA SER A 305 -10.45 6.58 18.56
C SER A 305 -9.93 5.55 17.54
N HIS A 306 -9.27 6.00 16.46
CA HIS A 306 -8.74 5.12 15.43
C HIS A 306 -7.62 4.21 15.97
N LEU A 307 -6.67 4.77 16.70
CA LEU A 307 -5.52 4.05 17.25
C LEU A 307 -5.90 3.02 18.30
N SER A 308 -6.98 3.22 19.06
CA SER A 308 -7.51 2.19 19.96
C SER A 308 -7.89 0.93 19.19
N SER A 309 -8.55 1.07 18.06
CA SER A 309 -8.86 -0.04 17.16
C SER A 309 -7.63 -0.59 16.45
N THR A 310 -6.65 0.26 16.11
CA THR A 310 -5.37 -0.16 15.52
C THR A 310 -4.58 -1.05 16.49
N TYR A 311 -4.42 -0.63 17.75
CA TYR A 311 -3.78 -1.46 18.78
C TYR A 311 -4.48 -2.80 18.95
N PHE A 312 -5.81 -2.81 19.03
CA PHE A 312 -6.59 -4.03 19.09
C PHE A 312 -6.29 -4.97 17.93
N ARG A 313 -6.22 -4.43 16.70
CA ARG A 313 -5.89 -5.23 15.52
C ARG A 313 -4.47 -5.78 15.55
N LEU A 314 -3.49 -4.94 15.86
CA LEU A 314 -2.08 -5.35 15.92
C LEU A 314 -1.86 -6.41 16.99
N HIS A 315 -2.43 -6.22 18.17
CA HIS A 315 -2.26 -7.12 19.31
C HIS A 315 -2.86 -8.52 19.05
N TYR A 316 -4.02 -8.58 18.40
CA TYR A 316 -4.70 -9.84 18.09
C TYR A 316 -4.53 -10.34 16.65
N GLY A 317 -3.55 -9.79 15.91
CA GLY A 317 -3.24 -10.18 14.54
C GLY A 317 -4.41 -10.02 13.57
N LEU A 318 -5.30 -9.05 13.81
CA LEU A 318 -6.49 -8.83 13.00
C LEU A 318 -6.15 -7.96 11.78
N GLN A 319 -6.78 -8.27 10.67
CA GLN A 319 -6.53 -7.55 9.42
C GLN A 319 -7.48 -6.36 9.26
N ILE A 320 -6.99 -5.31 8.59
CA ILE A 320 -7.78 -4.19 8.10
C ILE A 320 -7.73 -4.16 6.57
N SER A 321 -8.75 -3.58 5.97
CA SER A 321 -8.76 -3.29 4.52
C SER A 321 -9.04 -1.80 4.33
N ASN A 322 -8.24 -1.17 3.50
CA ASN A 322 -8.47 0.21 3.07
C ASN A 322 -8.36 0.27 1.54
N PRO A 323 -9.47 0.38 0.81
CA PRO A 323 -9.44 0.41 -0.65
C PRO A 323 -8.73 1.64 -1.21
N LEU A 324 -8.56 2.68 -0.40
CA LEU A 324 -7.93 3.94 -0.79
C LEU A 324 -6.41 3.95 -0.53
N THR A 325 -5.82 2.88 0.02
CA THR A 325 -4.39 2.84 0.39
C THR A 325 -3.48 3.32 -0.74
N LYS A 326 -3.64 2.78 -1.95
CA LYS A 326 -2.84 3.18 -3.12
C LYS A 326 -3.04 4.66 -3.49
N ASN A 327 -4.29 5.15 -3.47
CA ASN A 327 -4.62 6.53 -3.80
C ASN A 327 -4.07 7.51 -2.75
N VAL A 328 -4.22 7.16 -1.47
CA VAL A 328 -3.69 7.97 -0.36
C VAL A 328 -2.17 8.04 -0.43
N PHE A 329 -1.52 6.90 -0.67
CA PHE A 329 -0.08 6.83 -0.85
C PHE A 329 0.37 7.73 -2.02
N SER A 330 -0.22 7.61 -3.21
CA SER A 330 0.17 8.39 -4.39
C SER A 330 -0.13 9.88 -4.25
N THR A 331 -1.19 10.27 -3.51
CA THR A 331 -1.58 11.67 -3.35
C THR A 331 -0.81 12.37 -2.22
N TYR A 332 -0.53 11.65 -1.13
CA TYR A 332 0.07 12.20 0.09
C TYR A 332 1.36 11.46 0.48
N THR A 333 2.18 11.09 -0.52
CA THR A 333 3.37 10.26 -0.37
C THR A 333 4.27 10.70 0.79
N GLN A 334 4.60 11.97 0.89
CA GLN A 334 5.47 12.51 1.94
C GLN A 334 4.92 12.24 3.35
N LEU A 335 3.65 12.58 3.58
CA LEU A 335 3.01 12.38 4.88
C LEU A 335 2.87 10.90 5.22
N PHE A 336 2.48 10.09 4.23
CA PHE A 336 2.35 8.65 4.38
C PHE A 336 3.67 8.00 4.83
N LEU A 337 4.78 8.31 4.15
CA LEU A 337 6.09 7.74 4.46
C LEU A 337 6.61 8.20 5.83
N VAL A 338 6.41 9.47 6.17
CA VAL A 338 6.75 9.99 7.50
C VAL A 338 6.00 9.22 8.57
N LEU A 339 4.69 9.04 8.41
CA LEU A 339 3.88 8.27 9.37
C LEU A 339 4.29 6.80 9.43
N GLN A 340 4.58 6.18 8.30
CA GLN A 340 5.04 4.78 8.25
C GLN A 340 6.34 4.61 9.06
N LEU A 341 7.33 5.48 8.86
CA LEU A 341 8.60 5.46 9.57
C LEU A 341 8.42 5.68 11.08
N ILE A 342 7.57 6.64 11.48
CA ILE A 342 7.31 6.90 12.90
C ILE A 342 6.65 5.70 13.57
N LEU A 343 5.68 5.07 12.90
CA LEU A 343 4.98 3.89 13.41
C LEU A 343 5.91 2.70 13.58
N GLU A 344 6.78 2.47 12.62
CA GLU A 344 7.75 1.37 12.67
C GLU A 344 8.77 1.57 13.80
N ASP A 345 9.33 2.79 13.96
CA ASP A 345 10.21 3.11 15.09
C ASP A 345 9.49 2.95 16.45
N TYR A 346 8.21 3.34 16.51
CA TYR A 346 7.43 3.25 17.73
C TYR A 346 7.17 1.78 18.16
N PHE A 347 6.79 0.94 17.20
CA PHE A 347 6.42 -0.46 17.43
C PHE A 347 7.60 -1.45 17.33
N GLU A 348 8.81 -0.97 17.04
CA GLU A 348 10.01 -1.83 16.94
C GLU A 348 10.21 -2.72 18.18
N LYS A 349 10.00 -2.17 19.38
CA LYS A 349 10.17 -2.90 20.66
C LYS A 349 9.10 -3.95 20.92
N GLU A 350 7.91 -3.76 20.36
CA GLU A 350 6.77 -4.66 20.52
C GLU A 350 6.72 -5.70 19.40
N ASN A 351 7.63 -5.60 18.42
CA ASN A 351 7.71 -6.46 17.24
C ASN A 351 6.40 -6.49 16.43
N PHE A 352 5.67 -5.37 16.41
CA PHE A 352 4.47 -5.22 15.60
C PHE A 352 4.81 -4.63 14.24
N TYR A 353 4.33 -5.28 13.20
CA TYR A 353 4.33 -4.72 11.86
C TYR A 353 3.04 -3.94 11.60
N VAL A 354 3.16 -2.65 11.28
CA VAL A 354 2.00 -1.80 10.98
C VAL A 354 1.66 -1.87 9.49
N PRO A 355 0.48 -2.40 9.11
CA PRO A 355 0.07 -2.47 7.71
C PRO A 355 -0.06 -1.08 7.07
N GLN A 356 0.22 -0.99 5.78
CA GLN A 356 0.05 0.25 5.00
C GLN A 356 -1.38 0.78 5.00
N GLU A 357 -2.36 -0.08 5.15
CA GLU A 357 -3.76 0.27 5.30
C GLU A 357 -4.02 1.13 6.54
N GLU A 358 -3.35 0.85 7.66
CA GLU A 358 -3.42 1.68 8.89
C GLU A 358 -2.74 3.03 8.66
N THR A 359 -1.55 3.04 8.07
CA THR A 359 -0.83 4.27 7.73
C THR A 359 -1.66 5.15 6.80
N ALA A 360 -2.39 4.57 5.84
CA ALA A 360 -3.28 5.32 4.96
C ALA A 360 -4.42 6.01 5.72
N TYR A 361 -5.05 5.32 6.66
CA TYR A 361 -6.09 5.96 7.51
C TYR A 361 -5.51 7.10 8.35
N LEU A 362 -4.37 6.90 8.99
CA LEU A 362 -3.70 7.95 9.76
C LEU A 362 -3.29 9.13 8.86
N THR A 363 -2.82 8.87 7.65
CA THR A 363 -2.49 9.90 6.66
C THR A 363 -3.70 10.80 6.37
N ILE A 364 -4.89 10.23 6.19
CA ILE A 364 -6.12 10.99 5.97
C ILE A 364 -6.45 11.89 7.18
N HIS A 365 -6.33 11.39 8.40
CA HIS A 365 -6.57 12.17 9.61
C HIS A 365 -5.62 13.36 9.73
N PHE A 366 -4.33 13.12 9.51
CA PHE A 366 -3.32 14.18 9.55
C PHE A 366 -3.49 15.19 8.40
N GLN A 367 -3.78 14.70 7.18
CA GLN A 367 -4.00 15.59 6.04
C GLN A 367 -5.19 16.51 6.26
N ALA A 368 -6.29 15.99 6.80
CA ALA A 368 -7.45 16.81 7.16
C ALA A 368 -7.10 17.91 8.20
N ALA A 369 -6.25 17.61 9.17
CA ALA A 369 -5.77 18.60 10.14
C ALA A 369 -4.83 19.64 9.47
N ILE A 370 -3.94 19.20 8.58
CA ILE A 370 -3.05 20.10 7.83
C ILE A 370 -3.86 21.06 6.96
N GLU A 371 -4.92 20.59 6.28
CA GLU A 371 -5.79 21.47 5.49
C GLU A 371 -6.51 22.50 6.39
N ARG A 372 -7.09 22.07 7.53
CA ARG A 372 -7.68 23.02 8.49
C ARG A 372 -6.66 24.08 8.96
N HIS A 373 -5.42 23.64 9.22
CA HIS A 373 -4.37 24.53 9.66
C HIS A 373 -3.89 25.50 8.58
N LYS A 374 -3.82 25.05 7.31
CA LYS A 374 -3.53 25.93 6.16
C LYS A 374 -4.59 27.01 6.02
N HIS A 375 -5.87 26.66 6.13
CA HIS A 375 -6.96 27.63 6.09
C HIS A 375 -6.92 28.63 7.24
N GLN A 376 -6.46 28.23 8.43
CA GLN A 376 -6.30 29.14 9.57
C GLN A 376 -5.07 30.05 9.47
N LYS A 377 -4.00 29.59 8.81
CA LYS A 377 -2.72 30.31 8.62
C LYS A 377 -2.54 30.92 7.25
N SER A 378 -3.48 30.74 6.31
CA SER A 378 -3.41 31.47 5.05
C SER A 378 -3.34 32.96 5.43
N ARG A 379 -2.22 33.59 5.06
CA ARG A 379 -2.00 35.04 5.28
C ARG A 379 -3.18 35.75 4.66
N ARG A 380 -4.05 36.29 5.52
CA ARG A 380 -5.13 37.12 5.04
C ARG A 380 -4.51 38.41 4.58
N TYR A 381 -4.59 38.68 3.29
CA TYR A 381 -4.21 39.96 2.75
C TYR A 381 -5.15 41.01 3.31
N GLN A 382 -4.57 42.03 3.94
CA GLN A 382 -5.34 43.13 4.46
C GLN A 382 -5.50 44.20 3.37
N THR A 383 -6.72 44.55 3.05
CA THR A 383 -7.04 45.57 2.05
C THR A 383 -8.13 46.52 2.54
N VAL A 384 -8.21 47.67 1.91
CA VAL A 384 -9.34 48.61 2.03
C VAL A 384 -10.01 48.67 0.67
N LEU A 385 -11.32 48.66 0.63
CA LEU A 385 -12.09 48.85 -0.59
C LEU A 385 -12.50 50.33 -0.70
N VAL A 386 -11.98 51.01 -1.72
CA VAL A 386 -12.33 52.40 -2.07
C VAL A 386 -13.33 52.41 -3.22
N SER A 387 -14.46 53.02 -3.03
CA SER A 387 -15.54 53.04 -4.02
C SER A 387 -16.18 54.44 -4.13
N GLU A 388 -16.53 54.82 -5.35
CA GLU A 388 -17.36 56.00 -5.63
C GLU A 388 -18.87 55.69 -5.58
N TYR A 389 -19.20 54.39 -5.43
CA TYR A 389 -20.58 53.94 -5.41
C TYR A 389 -21.17 53.97 -4.00
N SER A 390 -22.50 53.82 -3.93
CA SER A 390 -23.22 53.79 -2.68
C SER A 390 -22.71 52.71 -1.72
N LYS A 391 -22.90 52.95 -0.41
CA LYS A 391 -22.53 51.98 0.65
C LYS A 391 -23.10 50.56 0.38
N ALA A 392 -24.30 50.47 -0.19
CA ALA A 392 -24.93 49.21 -0.54
C ALA A 392 -24.11 48.43 -1.61
N MET A 393 -23.56 49.13 -2.61
CA MET A 393 -22.69 48.52 -3.63
C MET A 393 -21.35 48.10 -3.02
N ALA A 394 -20.76 48.92 -2.17
CA ALA A 394 -19.52 48.59 -1.47
C ALA A 394 -19.68 47.31 -0.61
N THR A 395 -20.81 47.18 0.11
CA THR A 395 -21.14 45.98 0.90
C THR A 395 -21.36 44.76 0.01
N PHE A 396 -21.98 44.92 -1.15
CA PHE A 396 -22.12 43.84 -2.13
C PHE A 396 -20.75 43.35 -2.65
N LEU A 397 -19.87 44.27 -3.01
CA LEU A 397 -18.51 43.96 -3.46
C LEU A 397 -17.71 43.25 -2.38
N GLU A 398 -17.80 43.73 -1.12
CA GLU A 398 -17.19 43.08 0.03
C GLU A 398 -17.67 41.63 0.20
N ALA A 399 -18.98 41.39 0.18
CA ALA A 399 -19.55 40.07 0.33
C ALA A 399 -19.10 39.12 -0.80
N ARG A 400 -19.01 39.63 -2.02
CA ARG A 400 -18.56 38.87 -3.18
C ARG A 400 -17.06 38.55 -3.10
N LEU A 401 -16.22 39.54 -2.77
CA LEU A 401 -14.78 39.33 -2.59
C LEU A 401 -14.48 38.31 -1.47
N ASN A 402 -15.16 38.45 -0.33
CA ASN A 402 -15.00 37.50 0.78
C ASN A 402 -15.41 36.08 0.43
N ARG A 403 -16.39 35.90 -0.48
CA ARG A 403 -16.80 34.56 -0.97
C ARG A 403 -15.81 33.98 -1.96
N GLU A 404 -15.35 34.77 -2.92
CA GLU A 404 -14.49 34.28 -4.03
C GLU A 404 -13.00 34.23 -3.62
N LEU A 405 -12.57 35.08 -2.69
CA LEU A 405 -11.18 35.19 -2.22
C LEU A 405 -11.12 35.16 -0.68
N PRO A 406 -11.27 33.99 -0.04
CA PRO A 406 -11.31 33.86 1.42
C PRO A 406 -10.00 34.31 2.11
N GLU A 407 -8.90 34.40 1.37
CA GLU A 407 -7.60 34.87 1.85
C GLU A 407 -7.55 36.40 1.99
N LEU A 408 -8.54 37.13 1.47
CA LEU A 408 -8.64 38.56 1.53
C LEU A 408 -9.42 39.00 2.79
N THR A 409 -8.91 39.98 3.49
CA THR A 409 -9.63 40.63 4.62
C THR A 409 -9.80 42.11 4.31
N ILE A 410 -11.03 42.52 4.07
CA ILE A 410 -11.36 43.94 3.88
C ILE A 410 -11.46 44.58 5.25
N MET A 411 -10.52 45.49 5.53
CA MET A 411 -10.40 46.19 6.82
C MET A 411 -11.37 47.35 6.97
N ASP A 412 -11.70 48.01 5.85
CA ASP A 412 -12.60 49.13 5.81
C ASP A 412 -13.19 49.37 4.42
N LEU A 413 -14.35 50.02 4.37
CA LEU A 413 -15.03 50.48 3.17
C LEU A 413 -14.97 51.99 3.12
N VAL A 414 -14.17 52.54 2.22
CA VAL A 414 -13.92 53.99 2.16
C VAL A 414 -14.58 54.57 0.90
N GLU A 415 -15.36 55.64 1.11
CA GLU A 415 -15.88 56.43 0.01
C GLU A 415 -14.74 57.23 -0.65
N TYR A 416 -14.68 57.19 -1.97
CA TYR A 416 -13.66 57.93 -2.72
C TYR A 416 -13.80 59.45 -2.50
N LYS A 417 -12.67 60.10 -2.17
CA LYS A 417 -12.50 61.55 -2.12
C LYS A 417 -11.17 61.93 -2.75
N PRO A 418 -11.10 63.02 -3.57
CA PRO A 418 -9.85 63.39 -4.25
C PRO A 418 -8.67 63.70 -3.31
N GLU A 419 -8.96 64.03 -2.04
CA GLU A 419 -7.96 64.45 -1.05
C GLU A 419 -7.42 63.29 -0.19
N LEU A 420 -7.83 62.01 -0.44
CA LEU A 420 -7.38 60.84 0.33
C LEU A 420 -5.86 60.72 0.31
N LYS A 421 -5.26 60.55 1.48
CA LYS A 421 -3.83 60.44 1.70
C LYS A 421 -3.48 59.11 2.38
N ARG A 422 -2.21 58.72 2.38
CA ARG A 422 -1.70 57.50 3.03
C ARG A 422 -2.14 57.37 4.49
N GLN A 423 -2.21 58.45 5.21
CA GLN A 423 -2.58 58.47 6.64
C GLN A 423 -4.07 58.15 6.90
N ASP A 424 -4.90 58.23 5.88
CA ASP A 424 -6.33 57.92 5.95
C ASP A 424 -6.63 56.42 5.87
N PHE A 425 -5.60 55.63 5.64
CA PHE A 425 -5.71 54.18 5.53
C PHE A 425 -4.97 53.46 6.66
N PRO A 426 -5.53 52.36 7.20
CA PRO A 426 -4.81 51.49 8.12
C PRO A 426 -3.59 50.83 7.44
N SER A 427 -2.80 50.08 8.19
CA SER A 427 -1.71 49.30 7.60
C SER A 427 -2.31 48.15 6.78
N VAL A 428 -2.32 48.31 5.45
CA VAL A 428 -2.84 47.30 4.50
C VAL A 428 -1.78 46.92 3.47
N ASP A 429 -1.92 45.75 2.89
CA ASP A 429 -0.99 45.23 1.89
C ASP A 429 -1.19 45.92 0.54
N PHE A 430 -2.45 46.23 0.20
CA PHE A 430 -2.85 46.99 -1.02
C PHE A 430 -4.25 47.55 -0.84
N ILE A 431 -4.65 48.43 -1.77
CA ILE A 431 -5.99 49.01 -1.83
C ILE A 431 -6.71 48.45 -3.06
N LEU A 432 -7.97 48.06 -2.88
CA LEU A 432 -8.89 47.77 -3.99
C LEU A 432 -9.70 49.05 -4.29
N ALA A 433 -9.77 49.40 -5.55
CA ALA A 433 -10.51 50.59 -5.95
C ALA A 433 -11.39 50.34 -7.18
N THR A 434 -12.61 50.90 -7.20
CA THR A 434 -13.51 50.80 -8.37
C THR A 434 -13.25 51.90 -9.41
N LEU A 435 -12.19 52.67 -9.22
CA LEU A 435 -11.79 53.79 -10.10
C LEU A 435 -10.27 53.98 -10.08
N PRO A 436 -9.67 54.54 -11.12
CA PRO A 436 -8.25 54.85 -11.13
C PRO A 436 -7.88 55.88 -10.07
N PHE A 437 -6.94 55.51 -9.21
CA PHE A 437 -6.57 56.27 -8.03
C PHE A 437 -5.04 56.38 -7.93
N LYS A 438 -4.50 57.56 -8.06
CA LYS A 438 -3.04 57.81 -8.12
C LYS A 438 -2.56 58.67 -6.96
N HIS A 439 -1.26 58.56 -6.66
CA HIS A 439 -0.51 59.34 -5.67
C HIS A 439 -0.52 58.84 -4.22
N ILE A 440 -0.75 57.54 -4.01
CA ILE A 440 -0.57 56.90 -2.69
C ILE A 440 0.59 55.89 -2.78
N SER A 441 1.40 55.82 -1.73
CA SER A 441 2.54 54.89 -1.63
C SER A 441 2.15 53.42 -1.38
N ILE A 442 0.85 53.12 -1.33
CA ILE A 442 0.30 51.76 -1.23
C ILE A 442 -0.09 51.32 -2.63
N PRO A 443 0.19 50.04 -3.01
CA PRO A 443 -0.29 49.52 -4.28
C PRO A 443 -1.81 49.59 -4.38
N VAL A 444 -2.32 50.10 -5.50
CA VAL A 444 -3.76 50.17 -5.78
C VAL A 444 -4.08 49.23 -6.92
N ILE A 445 -5.06 48.39 -6.70
CA ILE A 445 -5.58 47.45 -7.70
C ILE A 445 -6.99 47.91 -8.07
N GLU A 446 -7.15 48.23 -9.35
CA GLU A 446 -8.45 48.59 -9.91
C GLU A 446 -9.28 47.35 -10.17
N ILE A 447 -10.54 47.36 -9.73
CA ILE A 447 -11.50 46.26 -9.93
C ILE A 447 -12.81 46.82 -10.52
N SER A 448 -13.46 46.02 -11.34
CA SER A 448 -14.77 46.37 -11.90
C SER A 448 -15.85 46.41 -10.80
N PRO A 449 -16.85 47.28 -10.88
CA PRO A 449 -17.95 47.36 -9.91
C PRO A 449 -18.73 46.04 -9.75
N MET A 450 -18.69 45.18 -10.75
CA MET A 450 -19.36 43.86 -10.72
C MET A 450 -18.39 42.71 -10.52
N ILE A 451 -17.12 42.95 -10.29
CA ILE A 451 -16.05 41.94 -10.13
C ILE A 451 -16.14 40.84 -11.20
N THR A 452 -15.38 41.00 -12.24
CA THR A 452 -15.32 40.01 -13.34
C THR A 452 -14.40 38.82 -12.99
N GLU A 453 -14.49 37.75 -13.75
CA GLU A 453 -13.52 36.63 -13.63
C GLU A 453 -12.08 37.08 -13.90
N THR A 454 -11.89 38.06 -14.78
CA THR A 454 -10.59 38.69 -15.04
C THR A 454 -10.05 39.43 -13.84
N ASP A 455 -10.90 40.14 -13.09
CA ASP A 455 -10.51 40.83 -11.84
C ASP A 455 -10.07 39.81 -10.79
N LEU A 456 -10.84 38.72 -10.62
CA LEU A 456 -10.51 37.65 -9.67
C LEU A 456 -9.21 36.94 -10.04
N ALA A 457 -9.00 36.64 -11.32
CA ALA A 457 -7.75 36.02 -11.82
C ALA A 457 -6.54 36.94 -11.60
N TYR A 458 -6.70 38.25 -11.84
CA TYR A 458 -5.66 39.24 -11.61
C TYR A 458 -5.33 39.39 -10.12
N LEU A 459 -6.33 39.48 -9.27
CA LEU A 459 -6.16 39.54 -7.81
C LEU A 459 -5.47 38.31 -7.26
N THR A 460 -5.90 37.12 -7.69
CA THR A 460 -5.27 35.86 -7.32
C THR A 460 -3.80 35.83 -7.74
N LYS A 461 -3.49 36.21 -8.98
CA LYS A 461 -2.12 36.30 -9.48
C LYS A 461 -1.30 37.31 -8.67
N TYR A 462 -1.84 38.51 -8.43
CA TYR A 462 -1.17 39.55 -7.65
C TYR A 462 -0.83 39.07 -6.23
N MET A 463 -1.78 38.43 -5.53
CA MET A 463 -1.57 37.86 -4.21
C MET A 463 -0.49 36.80 -4.20
N LEU A 464 -0.42 35.95 -5.23
CA LEU A 464 0.61 34.91 -5.38
C LEU A 464 2.01 35.49 -5.65
N GLU A 465 2.11 36.53 -6.48
CA GLU A 465 3.40 37.14 -6.86
C GLU A 465 4.01 38.01 -5.73
N HIS A 466 3.19 38.63 -4.88
CA HIS A 466 3.63 39.53 -3.81
C HIS A 466 3.72 38.84 -2.43
N VAL A 467 3.49 37.52 -2.35
CA VAL A 467 3.89 36.74 -1.17
C VAL A 467 5.41 36.68 -1.16
N PRO A 468 6.13 37.17 -0.14
CA PRO A 468 7.54 36.86 -0.03
C PRO A 468 7.65 35.36 0.22
N ILE A 469 7.91 34.61 -0.84
CA ILE A 469 8.35 33.21 -0.74
C ILE A 469 9.65 33.31 0.05
N LYS A 470 9.64 32.91 1.33
CA LYS A 470 10.87 32.54 2.01
C LYS A 470 11.53 31.54 1.09
N LYS A 471 12.63 31.91 0.41
CA LYS A 471 13.42 30.99 -0.38
C LYS A 471 13.74 29.84 0.55
N LYS A 472 13.05 28.69 0.35
CA LYS A 472 13.43 27.44 1.01
C LYS A 472 14.87 27.25 0.60
N LYS A 473 15.80 27.13 1.56
CA LYS A 473 17.16 26.67 1.29
C LYS A 473 17.01 25.44 0.44
N THR A 474 17.60 25.46 -0.75
CA THR A 474 17.63 24.32 -1.63
C THR A 474 18.28 23.17 -0.87
N PHE A 475 17.64 22.02 -0.83
CA PHE A 475 18.19 20.83 -0.24
C PHE A 475 19.32 20.35 -1.15
N ASP A 476 20.46 20.09 -0.56
CA ASP A 476 21.60 19.52 -1.26
C ASP A 476 21.64 18.01 -0.99
N LEU A 477 21.09 17.23 -1.92
CA LEU A 477 21.10 15.76 -1.86
C LEU A 477 22.55 15.22 -1.89
N ALA A 478 23.47 15.95 -2.51
CA ALA A 478 24.87 15.57 -2.61
C ALA A 478 25.57 15.44 -1.25
N SER A 479 25.03 16.06 -0.19
CA SER A 479 25.54 15.88 1.18
C SER A 479 25.27 14.49 1.79
N PHE A 480 24.34 13.71 1.21
CA PHE A 480 23.94 12.39 1.68
C PHE A 480 24.27 11.26 0.70
N THR A 481 25.04 11.54 -0.34
CA THR A 481 25.51 10.53 -1.28
C THR A 481 26.95 10.79 -1.67
N HIS A 482 27.52 9.86 -2.39
CA HIS A 482 28.87 9.99 -2.93
C HIS A 482 28.92 9.36 -4.33
N PRO A 483 29.75 9.85 -5.28
CA PRO A 483 29.81 9.31 -6.64
C PRO A 483 29.94 7.78 -6.72
N PHE A 484 30.61 7.13 -5.78
CA PHE A 484 30.73 5.67 -5.72
C PHE A 484 29.48 4.96 -5.16
N LEU A 485 28.51 5.69 -4.62
CA LEU A 485 27.18 5.19 -4.22
C LEU A 485 26.13 5.39 -5.31
N ILE A 486 26.52 5.92 -6.48
CA ILE A 486 25.62 6.20 -7.59
C ILE A 486 25.95 5.25 -8.74
N PHE A 487 25.01 4.41 -9.11
CA PHE A 487 25.14 3.34 -10.11
C PHE A 487 24.26 3.64 -11.33
N PRO A 488 24.78 4.36 -12.33
CA PRO A 488 24.03 4.63 -13.54
C PRO A 488 23.90 3.38 -14.41
N GLN A 489 22.74 3.21 -15.03
CA GLN A 489 22.43 2.15 -16.01
C GLN A 489 22.79 0.72 -15.54
N LEU A 490 22.40 0.38 -14.31
CA LEU A 490 22.70 -0.93 -13.73
C LEU A 490 21.97 -2.05 -14.51
N GLU A 491 22.71 -3.10 -14.90
CA GLU A 491 22.24 -4.22 -15.72
C GLU A 491 21.80 -5.43 -14.86
N ARG A 492 21.18 -5.21 -13.71
CA ARG A 492 20.65 -6.27 -12.84
C ARG A 492 19.15 -6.31 -12.96
N THR A 493 18.55 -7.50 -12.86
CA THR A 493 17.12 -7.72 -13.07
C THR A 493 16.39 -8.27 -11.86
N ASP A 494 17.11 -8.74 -10.85
CA ASP A 494 16.52 -9.28 -9.62
C ASP A 494 16.60 -8.23 -8.49
N PRO A 495 15.46 -7.86 -7.86
CA PRO A 495 15.43 -6.90 -6.76
C PRO A 495 16.38 -7.23 -5.61
N ALA A 496 16.43 -8.49 -5.18
CA ALA A 496 17.30 -8.91 -4.08
C ALA A 496 18.78 -8.78 -4.44
N ASP A 497 19.16 -9.10 -5.69
CA ASP A 497 20.53 -8.94 -6.18
C ASP A 497 20.94 -7.46 -6.25
N ILE A 498 20.00 -6.56 -6.64
CA ILE A 498 20.22 -5.10 -6.65
C ILE A 498 20.46 -4.61 -5.23
N LEU A 499 19.60 -4.98 -4.28
CA LEU A 499 19.72 -4.56 -2.87
C LEU A 499 20.99 -5.09 -2.22
N ASN A 500 21.35 -6.33 -2.46
CA ASN A 500 22.62 -6.92 -2.00
C ASN A 500 23.83 -6.16 -2.56
N PHE A 501 23.81 -5.87 -3.85
CA PHE A 501 24.91 -5.12 -4.49
C PHE A 501 25.07 -3.73 -3.88
N MET A 502 23.99 -2.94 -3.83
CA MET A 502 24.01 -1.58 -3.29
C MET A 502 24.35 -1.57 -1.78
N GLY A 503 23.81 -2.54 -1.04
CA GLY A 503 24.07 -2.69 0.40
C GLY A 503 25.51 -3.07 0.70
N ASN A 504 26.12 -3.98 -0.08
CA ASN A 504 27.52 -4.37 0.10
C ASN A 504 28.48 -3.19 -0.08
N VAL A 505 28.22 -2.27 -1.03
CA VAL A 505 29.03 -1.05 -1.18
C VAL A 505 28.92 -0.17 0.07
N LEU A 506 27.74 -0.06 0.69
CA LEU A 506 27.58 0.66 1.96
C LEU A 506 28.35 0.00 3.11
N VAL A 507 28.39 -1.34 3.17
CA VAL A 507 29.16 -2.12 4.15
C VAL A 507 30.67 -1.93 3.93
N GLU A 508 31.16 -2.07 2.70
CA GLU A 508 32.56 -1.89 2.31
C GLU A 508 33.11 -0.53 2.72
N HIS A 509 32.28 0.52 2.60
CA HIS A 509 32.64 1.87 3.01
C HIS A 509 32.30 2.18 4.49
N HIS A 510 31.94 1.18 5.29
CA HIS A 510 31.65 1.30 6.72
C HIS A 510 30.50 2.27 7.08
N TYR A 511 29.55 2.50 6.16
CA TYR A 511 28.36 3.30 6.44
C TYR A 511 27.29 2.55 7.22
N VAL A 512 27.26 1.22 7.04
CA VAL A 512 26.31 0.33 7.72
C VAL A 512 27.02 -0.94 8.23
N GLU A 513 26.37 -1.67 9.14
CA GLU A 513 26.77 -3.03 9.51
C GLU A 513 26.25 -4.05 8.47
N PRO A 514 26.87 -5.25 8.36
CA PRO A 514 26.43 -6.27 7.40
C PRO A 514 24.94 -6.66 7.55
N GLU A 515 24.43 -6.70 8.76
CA GLU A 515 23.04 -7.04 9.12
C GLU A 515 22.01 -6.04 8.54
N PHE A 516 22.48 -4.87 8.11
CA PHE A 516 21.64 -3.89 7.42
C PHE A 516 21.02 -4.48 6.15
N ILE A 517 21.79 -5.25 5.38
CA ILE A 517 21.35 -5.83 4.10
C ILE A 517 20.19 -6.81 4.35
N ASP A 518 20.35 -7.70 5.34
CA ASP A 518 19.30 -8.65 5.69
C ASP A 518 18.02 -7.93 6.10
N SER A 519 18.14 -6.86 6.89
CA SER A 519 17.00 -6.05 7.32
C SER A 519 16.29 -5.33 6.16
N VAL A 520 17.03 -4.91 5.12
CA VAL A 520 16.46 -4.33 3.89
C VAL A 520 15.68 -5.38 3.10
N LEU A 521 16.28 -6.56 2.91
CA LEU A 521 15.67 -7.67 2.17
C LEU A 521 14.42 -8.18 2.86
N GLU A 522 14.48 -8.36 4.17
CA GLU A 522 13.34 -8.75 4.99
C GLU A 522 12.20 -7.74 4.83
N ARG A 523 12.49 -6.47 4.99
CA ARG A 523 11.51 -5.40 4.87
C ARG A 523 10.90 -5.31 3.46
N ASP A 524 11.75 -5.35 2.42
CA ASP A 524 11.28 -5.30 1.04
C ASP A 524 10.38 -6.51 0.71
N SER A 525 10.66 -7.69 1.28
CA SER A 525 9.81 -8.87 1.10
C SER A 525 8.38 -8.71 1.66
N HIS A 526 8.18 -7.82 2.64
CA HIS A 526 6.90 -7.62 3.33
C HIS A 526 6.02 -6.55 2.68
N SER A 527 6.62 -5.51 2.11
CA SER A 527 5.87 -4.39 1.54
C SER A 527 6.64 -3.66 0.45
N SER A 528 5.92 -3.23 -0.60
CA SER A 528 6.49 -2.38 -1.63
C SER A 528 6.93 -1.02 -1.06
N THR A 529 8.16 -0.64 -1.35
CA THR A 529 8.72 0.68 -1.01
C THR A 529 8.68 1.66 -2.18
N ARG A 530 7.83 1.40 -3.19
CA ARG A 530 7.61 2.30 -4.31
C ARG A 530 6.99 3.62 -3.85
N VAL A 531 7.54 4.74 -4.29
CA VAL A 531 7.13 6.10 -3.89
C VAL A 531 6.62 6.95 -5.05
N ALA A 532 7.00 6.62 -6.28
CA ALA A 532 6.57 7.30 -7.49
C ALA A 532 6.57 6.32 -8.67
N PRO A 533 5.99 6.66 -9.83
CA PRO A 533 6.18 5.87 -11.05
C PRO A 533 7.67 5.63 -11.29
N PHE A 534 8.05 4.38 -11.45
CA PHE A 534 9.44 3.93 -11.70
C PHE A 534 10.44 4.12 -10.54
N VAL A 535 10.03 4.59 -9.35
CA VAL A 535 10.93 4.89 -8.23
C VAL A 535 10.58 4.07 -6.99
N THR A 536 11.58 3.41 -6.40
CA THR A 536 11.47 2.75 -5.11
C THR A 536 12.51 3.25 -4.13
N ILE A 537 12.19 3.24 -2.81
CA ILE A 537 13.07 3.67 -1.72
C ILE A 537 13.25 2.58 -0.66
N PRO A 538 13.90 1.45 -0.99
CA PRO A 538 14.19 0.43 -0.02
C PRO A 538 15.00 1.02 1.15
N HIS A 539 14.76 0.51 2.36
CA HIS A 539 15.48 0.93 3.55
C HIS A 539 15.50 -0.19 4.58
N GLY A 540 16.51 -0.20 5.42
CA GLY A 540 16.70 -1.20 6.46
C GLY A 540 16.55 -0.64 7.87
N ASN A 541 16.86 -1.48 8.86
CA ASN A 541 16.80 -1.10 10.27
C ASN A 541 17.84 -0.02 10.60
N PRO A 542 17.42 1.16 11.14
CA PRO A 542 18.31 2.25 11.52
C PRO A 542 19.40 1.89 12.54
N LEU A 543 19.22 0.81 13.32
CA LEU A 543 20.20 0.34 14.30
C LEU A 543 21.51 -0.12 13.66
N TYR A 544 21.46 -0.61 12.43
CA TYR A 544 22.64 -1.07 11.68
C TYR A 544 23.31 0.04 10.87
N VAL A 545 22.84 1.30 10.99
CA VAL A 545 23.37 2.44 10.26
C VAL A 545 24.37 3.23 11.12
N LYS A 546 25.61 3.33 10.65
CA LYS A 546 26.70 4.14 11.28
C LYS A 546 26.67 5.59 10.82
N HIS A 547 26.47 5.80 9.52
CA HIS A 547 26.40 7.12 8.90
C HIS A 547 25.25 7.15 7.90
N SER A 548 24.45 8.21 7.96
CA SER A 548 23.30 8.36 7.06
C SER A 548 23.76 8.64 5.64
N MET A 549 23.44 7.72 4.72
CA MET A 549 23.78 7.80 3.30
C MET A 549 22.61 7.32 2.43
N ILE A 550 22.62 7.79 1.19
CA ILE A 550 21.70 7.37 0.13
C ILE A 550 22.51 6.75 -0.99
N SER A 551 22.23 5.51 -1.30
CA SER A 551 22.77 4.85 -2.49
C SER A 551 21.73 4.92 -3.60
N ILE A 552 22.14 5.30 -4.82
CA ILE A 552 21.25 5.60 -5.94
C ILE A 552 21.61 4.67 -7.10
N ALA A 553 20.60 3.99 -7.68
CA ALA A 553 20.78 3.24 -8.91
C ALA A 553 19.73 3.64 -9.95
N THR A 554 20.15 3.87 -11.19
CA THR A 554 19.25 3.89 -12.34
C THR A 554 19.41 2.59 -13.11
N MET A 555 18.29 2.00 -13.52
CA MET A 555 18.28 0.71 -14.21
C MET A 555 18.30 0.92 -15.72
N LYS A 556 19.13 0.15 -16.43
CA LYS A 556 19.19 0.18 -17.91
C LYS A 556 17.84 -0.26 -18.49
N GLU A 557 17.30 -1.37 -17.99
CA GLU A 557 15.97 -1.86 -18.32
C GLU A 557 15.08 -1.83 -17.08
N PRO A 558 13.76 -1.61 -17.23
CA PRO A 558 12.85 -1.65 -16.09
C PRO A 558 12.89 -3.01 -15.39
N VAL A 559 12.96 -2.99 -14.07
CA VAL A 559 12.95 -4.18 -13.22
C VAL A 559 11.56 -4.38 -12.62
N LEU A 560 11.03 -5.59 -12.72
CA LEU A 560 9.75 -5.94 -12.08
C LEU A 560 9.95 -6.09 -10.57
N TRP A 561 9.42 -5.14 -9.79
CA TRP A 561 9.56 -5.05 -8.33
C TRP A 561 8.18 -4.98 -7.68
N HIS A 562 7.80 -6.01 -6.95
CA HIS A 562 6.43 -6.15 -6.39
C HIS A 562 5.30 -5.96 -7.42
N GLY A 563 5.50 -6.42 -8.66
CA GLY A 563 4.51 -6.28 -9.74
C GLY A 563 4.50 -4.93 -10.44
N GLU A 564 5.45 -4.04 -10.13
CA GLU A 564 5.56 -2.70 -10.70
C GLU A 564 6.92 -2.53 -11.42
N GLN A 565 6.94 -1.72 -12.47
CA GLN A 565 8.15 -1.43 -13.24
C GLN A 565 8.99 -0.36 -12.52
N ILE A 566 10.19 -0.71 -12.08
CA ILE A 566 11.11 0.21 -11.39
C ILE A 566 12.33 0.50 -12.28
N ARG A 567 12.74 1.76 -12.33
CA ARG A 567 13.94 2.24 -13.03
C ARG A 567 14.88 3.05 -12.15
N ILE A 568 14.44 3.49 -10.98
CA ILE A 568 15.27 4.24 -10.02
C ILE A 568 15.10 3.59 -8.66
N VAL A 569 16.23 3.25 -8.04
CA VAL A 569 16.29 2.68 -6.69
C VAL A 569 17.08 3.65 -5.81
N LEU A 570 16.48 4.12 -4.74
CA LEU A 570 17.11 4.96 -3.71
C LEU A 570 17.19 4.14 -2.43
N LEU A 571 18.30 3.45 -2.19
CA LEU A 571 18.51 2.69 -0.96
C LEU A 571 18.89 3.65 0.17
N LEU A 572 18.01 3.79 1.15
CA LEU A 572 18.17 4.70 2.27
C LEU A 572 18.83 3.98 3.47
N ALA A 573 20.04 4.36 3.80
CA ALA A 573 20.69 4.01 5.06
C ALA A 573 20.62 5.24 5.99
N ILE A 574 19.69 5.25 6.94
CA ILE A 574 19.42 6.43 7.77
C ILE A 574 19.58 6.09 9.23
N LYS A 575 20.44 6.84 9.92
CA LYS A 575 20.66 6.71 11.36
C LYS A 575 19.46 7.21 12.15
N LYS A 576 19.09 6.51 13.21
CA LYS A 576 17.91 6.82 14.06
C LYS A 576 17.86 8.30 14.51
N ASN A 577 18.99 8.87 14.90
CA ASN A 577 19.07 10.26 15.34
C ASN A 577 18.89 11.27 14.19
N ASP A 578 19.29 10.90 12.97
CA ASP A 578 19.23 11.79 11.81
C ASP A 578 17.84 11.85 11.20
N LEU A 579 16.98 10.84 11.46
CA LEU A 579 15.55 10.88 11.12
C LEU A 579 14.84 12.11 11.68
N LYS A 580 15.34 12.66 12.79
CA LYS A 580 14.79 13.89 13.44
C LYS A 580 15.27 15.18 12.76
N HIS A 581 16.29 15.16 11.93
CA HIS A 581 16.86 16.37 11.30
C HIS A 581 16.03 16.86 10.10
N ALA A 582 15.85 18.19 10.05
CA ALA A 582 15.08 18.86 8.99
C ALA A 582 15.59 18.58 7.56
N GLU A 583 16.83 18.17 7.41
CA GLU A 583 17.49 17.90 6.12
C GLU A 583 17.02 16.59 5.51
N PHE A 584 16.80 15.54 6.31
CA PHE A 584 16.24 14.28 5.84
C PHE A 584 14.81 14.41 5.32
N LYS A 585 14.05 15.35 5.90
CA LYS A 585 12.68 15.67 5.48
C LYS A 585 12.60 16.10 4.02
N LYS A 586 13.70 16.61 3.47
CA LYS A 586 13.76 17.17 2.12
C LYS A 586 13.93 16.10 1.05
N ILE A 587 14.43 14.88 1.38
CA ILE A 587 14.54 13.75 0.44
C ILE A 587 13.18 13.45 -0.19
N PHE A 588 12.14 13.36 0.63
CA PHE A 588 10.79 13.13 0.13
C PHE A 588 10.27 14.29 -0.72
N SER A 589 10.72 15.52 -0.43
CA SER A 589 10.39 16.69 -1.26
C SER A 589 11.05 16.62 -2.64
N VAL A 590 12.27 16.08 -2.74
CA VAL A 590 12.96 15.86 -4.02
C VAL A 590 12.25 14.78 -4.85
N ILE A 591 11.88 13.66 -4.23
CA ILE A 591 11.12 12.59 -4.90
C ILE A 591 9.81 13.14 -5.46
N HIS A 592 9.06 13.88 -4.65
CA HIS A 592 7.81 14.52 -5.09
C HIS A 592 8.02 15.59 -6.19
N TYR A 593 9.14 16.30 -6.15
CA TYR A 593 9.51 17.23 -7.21
C TYR A 593 9.80 16.50 -8.53
N LEU A 594 10.58 15.42 -8.48
CA LEU A 594 10.88 14.59 -9.65
C LEU A 594 9.61 13.98 -10.27
N GLU A 595 8.66 13.54 -9.45
CA GLU A 595 7.38 13.03 -9.93
C GLU A 595 6.61 14.05 -10.78
N LYS A 596 6.72 15.35 -10.41
CA LYS A 596 6.08 16.45 -11.13
C LYS A 596 6.85 16.96 -12.36
N GLN A 597 8.06 16.45 -12.59
CA GLN A 597 8.95 16.87 -13.67
C GLN A 597 9.33 15.66 -14.56
N PRO A 598 8.43 15.20 -15.45
CA PRO A 598 8.66 14.01 -16.28
C PRO A 598 9.93 14.10 -17.14
N GLU A 599 10.27 15.29 -17.62
CA GLU A 599 11.46 15.52 -18.44
C GLU A 599 12.76 15.30 -17.63
N GLN A 600 12.82 15.81 -16.39
CA GLN A 600 13.97 15.61 -15.51
C GLN A 600 14.07 14.16 -15.05
N MET A 601 12.94 13.51 -14.78
CA MET A 601 12.90 12.09 -14.48
C MET A 601 13.44 11.26 -15.66
N ALA A 602 13.04 11.57 -16.88
CA ALA A 602 13.55 10.89 -18.08
C ALA A 602 15.06 11.13 -18.29
N GLN A 603 15.53 12.35 -18.03
CA GLN A 603 16.96 12.69 -18.10
C GLN A 603 17.76 11.89 -17.05
N LEU A 604 17.29 11.82 -15.82
CA LEU A 604 17.91 11.04 -14.74
C LEU A 604 18.00 9.54 -15.13
N MET A 605 16.92 8.99 -15.72
CA MET A 605 16.90 7.59 -16.18
C MET A 605 17.84 7.30 -17.35
N GLN A 606 18.28 8.31 -18.09
CA GLN A 606 19.16 8.17 -19.26
C GLN A 606 20.61 8.51 -18.95
N SER A 607 20.91 9.09 -17.80
CA SER A 607 22.25 9.49 -17.40
C SER A 607 23.18 8.27 -17.30
N ASN A 608 24.38 8.40 -17.86
CA ASN A 608 25.40 7.36 -17.91
C ASN A 608 26.56 7.61 -16.90
N HIS A 609 26.58 8.76 -16.28
CA HIS A 609 27.63 9.14 -15.33
C HIS A 609 27.07 9.52 -13.97
N SER A 610 27.74 9.08 -12.89
CA SER A 610 27.34 9.36 -11.51
C SER A 610 27.29 10.85 -11.16
N LEU A 611 28.03 11.70 -11.86
CA LEU A 611 28.03 13.16 -11.67
C LEU A 611 26.86 13.87 -12.37
N GLU A 612 26.12 13.18 -13.24
CA GLU A 612 24.92 13.70 -13.92
C GLU A 612 23.65 13.38 -13.11
N ILE A 613 23.70 12.36 -12.27
CA ILE A 613 22.66 11.93 -11.35
C ILE A 613 22.77 12.69 -10.01
#